data_a66afecac7dfcbbc2bbbecb11587fca7
#
_entry.id   a66afecac7dfcbbc2bbbecb11587fca7
#
_cell.length_a   1.000
_cell.length_b   1.000
_cell.length_c   1.000
_cell.angle_alpha   90.00
_cell.angle_beta   90.00
_cell.angle_gamma   90.00
#
_symmetry.space_group_name_H-M   'P 1'
#
loop_
_entity.id
_entity.type
_entity.pdbx_description
1 polymer ?
#
loop_
_entity_poly.entity_id
_entity_poly.type
_entity_poly.pdbx_seq_one_letter_code
_entity_poly.pdbx_strand_id
1 'polypeptide(L)'
;YEVPAFDFYEGERPIYNRPDILPTAKLGKCLVTRTIIASGSMIGESTLNRCVLGERSMVGDGCNLESVVMVGADFYEDHSDPNIPELGVGQGAQIQDAIIDKNARIGKNVFLSPKGLEEGWADAGENVYIRDGI
;
A
#
# COMPACT_ATOMS: atom_id res chain seq x y z
N TYR A 1 -5.86 -21.32 6.72
CA TYR A 1 -5.79 -20.11 7.55
C TYR A 1 -4.71 -20.33 8.61
N GLU A 2 -3.56 -19.69 8.46
CA GLU A 2 -2.51 -19.70 9.47
C GLU A 2 -2.91 -18.75 10.58
N VAL A 3 -3.00 -19.24 11.81
CA VAL A 3 -3.24 -18.40 12.99
C VAL A 3 -1.90 -17.73 13.33
N PRO A 4 -1.80 -16.40 13.27
CA PRO A 4 -0.58 -15.71 13.64
C PRO A 4 -0.29 -15.87 15.14
N ALA A 5 0.98 -15.71 15.52
CA ALA A 5 1.39 -15.76 16.94
C ALA A 5 0.71 -14.67 17.79
N PHE A 6 0.24 -13.60 17.16
CA PHE A 6 -0.55 -12.53 17.75
C PHE A 6 -1.93 -12.48 17.07
N ASP A 7 -2.99 -12.66 17.85
CA ASP A 7 -4.35 -12.64 17.33
C ASP A 7 -4.94 -11.22 17.38
N PHE A 8 -5.07 -10.59 16.23
CA PHE A 8 -5.71 -9.28 16.08
C PHE A 8 -7.23 -9.31 16.26
N TYR A 9 -7.84 -10.48 16.22
CA TYR A 9 -9.30 -10.67 16.23
C TYR A 9 -9.84 -11.19 17.54
N GLU A 10 -9.02 -11.17 18.61
CA GLU A 10 -9.43 -11.63 19.93
C GLU A 10 -10.47 -10.68 20.54
N GLY A 11 -11.71 -11.14 20.66
CA GLY A 11 -12.83 -10.31 21.12
C GLY A 11 -12.77 -9.88 22.59
N GLU A 12 -12.08 -10.65 23.46
CA GLU A 12 -11.95 -10.33 24.88
C GLU A 12 -10.86 -9.28 25.16
N ARG A 13 -9.90 -9.14 24.25
CA ARG A 13 -8.80 -8.15 24.32
C ARG A 13 -8.73 -7.32 23.05
N PRO A 14 -9.75 -6.51 22.75
CA PRO A 14 -9.80 -5.74 21.52
C PRO A 14 -8.69 -4.69 21.48
N ILE A 15 -8.14 -4.49 20.27
CA ILE A 15 -7.22 -3.39 20.01
C ILE A 15 -8.06 -2.12 19.80
N TYR A 16 -7.96 -1.19 20.74
CA TYR A 16 -8.65 0.10 20.63
C TYR A 16 -7.90 1.00 19.64
N ASN A 17 -8.58 1.37 18.59
CA ASN A 17 -8.10 2.32 17.61
C ASN A 17 -9.12 3.46 17.48
N ARG A 18 -8.69 4.62 16.97
CA ARG A 18 -9.61 5.71 16.63
C ARG A 18 -10.56 5.22 15.52
N PRO A 19 -11.87 5.16 15.76
CA PRO A 19 -12.80 4.75 14.72
C PRO A 19 -12.96 5.88 13.70
N ASP A 20 -12.44 5.67 12.50
CA ASP A 20 -12.83 6.51 11.36
C ASP A 20 -14.06 5.89 10.70
N ILE A 21 -15.08 6.72 10.43
CA ILE A 21 -16.28 6.29 9.73
C ILE A 21 -15.95 6.33 8.23
N LEU A 22 -15.47 5.21 7.71
CA LEU A 22 -15.08 5.05 6.32
C LEU A 22 -15.98 4.02 5.62
N PRO A 23 -16.19 4.16 4.29
CA PRO A 23 -16.84 3.11 3.53
C PRO A 23 -15.98 1.85 3.52
N THR A 24 -16.59 0.71 3.21
CA THR A 24 -15.84 -0.54 2.98
C THR A 24 -14.84 -0.38 1.84
N ALA A 25 -13.78 -1.19 1.84
CA ALA A 25 -12.85 -1.22 0.73
C ALA A 25 -13.56 -1.64 -0.58
N LYS A 26 -13.24 -0.96 -1.68
CA LYS A 26 -13.73 -1.26 -3.02
C LYS A 26 -12.63 -1.92 -3.84
N LEU A 27 -12.89 -3.12 -4.33
CA LEU A 27 -11.95 -3.87 -5.16
C LEU A 27 -12.50 -4.00 -6.58
N GLY A 28 -11.66 -3.77 -7.57
CA GLY A 28 -11.89 -4.12 -8.96
C GLY A 28 -11.69 -5.62 -9.19
N LYS A 29 -11.31 -6.01 -10.40
CA LYS A 29 -10.94 -7.39 -10.72
C LYS A 29 -9.53 -7.69 -10.21
N CYS A 30 -9.42 -8.04 -8.93
CA CYS A 30 -8.15 -8.24 -8.24
C CYS A 30 -7.83 -9.71 -8.00
N LEU A 31 -6.54 -10.04 -8.10
CA LEU A 31 -5.99 -11.27 -7.53
C LEU A 31 -5.34 -10.92 -6.18
N VAL A 32 -5.95 -11.34 -5.08
CA VAL A 32 -5.51 -10.98 -3.73
C VAL A 32 -5.13 -12.22 -2.95
N THR A 33 -3.89 -12.27 -2.45
CA THR A 33 -3.35 -13.40 -1.69
C THR A 33 -2.63 -12.89 -0.44
N ARG A 34 -2.93 -13.46 0.74
CA ARG A 34 -2.28 -13.15 2.02
C ARG A 34 -2.19 -11.64 2.31
N THR A 35 -3.26 -10.90 2.04
CA THR A 35 -3.28 -9.43 2.08
C THR A 35 -4.36 -8.93 3.04
N ILE A 36 -4.05 -7.87 3.77
CA ILE A 36 -4.99 -7.13 4.61
C ILE A 36 -5.28 -5.79 3.93
N ILE A 37 -6.55 -5.43 3.83
CA ILE A 37 -6.98 -4.17 3.20
C ILE A 37 -7.93 -3.45 4.17
N ALA A 38 -7.54 -2.25 4.60
CA ALA A 38 -8.33 -1.43 5.50
C ALA A 38 -9.48 -0.70 4.79
N SER A 39 -10.42 -0.19 5.59
CA SER A 39 -11.58 0.55 5.13
C SER A 39 -11.21 1.79 4.30
N GLY A 40 -12.11 2.18 3.43
CA GLY A 40 -11.93 3.36 2.57
C GLY A 40 -10.99 3.16 1.39
N SER A 41 -10.35 1.99 1.26
CA SER A 41 -9.42 1.72 0.16
C SER A 41 -10.14 1.50 -1.17
N MET A 42 -9.51 1.92 -2.26
CA MET A 42 -9.97 1.67 -3.63
C MET A 42 -8.84 1.05 -4.44
N ILE A 43 -9.05 -0.18 -4.87
CA ILE A 43 -8.06 -0.98 -5.60
C ILE A 43 -8.60 -1.30 -6.99
N GLY A 44 -7.89 -0.89 -8.01
CA GLY A 44 -8.18 -1.19 -9.40
C GLY A 44 -7.92 -2.66 -9.77
N GLU A 45 -7.93 -2.99 -11.06
CA GLU A 45 -7.62 -4.35 -11.56
C GLU A 45 -6.14 -4.67 -11.33
N SER A 46 -5.81 -5.33 -10.22
CA SER A 46 -4.40 -5.46 -9.77
C SER A 46 -4.13 -6.79 -9.08
N THR A 47 -2.86 -7.11 -8.94
CA THR A 47 -2.38 -8.28 -8.18
C THR A 47 -1.73 -7.82 -6.88
N LEU A 48 -2.19 -8.38 -5.76
CA LEU A 48 -1.68 -8.10 -4.42
C LEU A 48 -1.26 -9.39 -3.74
N ASN A 49 -0.02 -9.49 -3.31
CA ASN A 49 0.49 -10.65 -2.60
C ASN A 49 1.30 -10.23 -1.35
N ARG A 50 0.91 -10.74 -0.19
CA ARG A 50 1.56 -10.43 1.11
C ARG A 50 1.61 -8.92 1.40
N CYS A 51 0.50 -8.23 1.21
CA CYS A 51 0.41 -6.79 1.43
C CYS A 51 -0.40 -6.43 2.67
N VAL A 52 -0.09 -5.28 3.23
CA VAL A 52 -0.93 -4.60 4.22
C VAL A 52 -1.23 -3.20 3.69
N LEU A 53 -2.50 -2.94 3.39
CA LEU A 53 -2.95 -1.66 2.88
C LEU A 53 -3.77 -0.95 3.95
N GLY A 54 -3.27 0.18 4.42
CA GLY A 54 -3.91 1.05 5.40
C GLY A 54 -5.14 1.76 4.84
N GLU A 55 -5.78 2.56 5.68
CA GLU A 55 -7.01 3.27 5.34
C GLU A 55 -6.84 4.21 4.14
N ARG A 56 -7.88 4.30 3.31
CA ARG A 56 -7.89 5.15 2.10
C ARG A 56 -6.75 4.87 1.12
N SER A 57 -6.22 3.63 1.13
CA SER A 57 -5.21 3.24 0.13
C SER A 57 -5.81 3.24 -1.27
N MET A 58 -5.13 3.93 -2.19
CA MET A 58 -5.51 4.04 -3.58
C MET A 58 -4.51 3.28 -4.44
N VAL A 59 -4.97 2.31 -5.23
CA VAL A 59 -4.13 1.54 -6.16
C VAL A 59 -4.79 1.52 -7.53
N GLY A 60 -4.09 2.02 -8.52
CA GLY A 60 -4.55 2.07 -9.92
C GLY A 60 -4.64 0.70 -10.58
N ASP A 61 -5.15 0.66 -11.80
CA ASP A 61 -5.26 -0.58 -12.58
C ASP A 61 -3.88 -1.09 -13.04
N GLY A 62 -3.77 -2.40 -13.23
CA GLY A 62 -2.57 -3.05 -13.76
C GLY A 62 -1.37 -3.09 -12.81
N CYS A 63 -1.57 -2.77 -11.53
CA CYS A 63 -0.49 -2.80 -10.55
C CYS A 63 -0.17 -4.22 -10.08
N ASN A 64 1.10 -4.42 -9.71
CA ASN A 64 1.56 -5.64 -9.04
C ASN A 64 2.32 -5.24 -7.77
N LEU A 65 1.74 -5.57 -6.62
CA LEU A 65 2.30 -5.29 -5.31
C LEU A 65 2.65 -6.60 -4.62
N GLU A 66 3.92 -6.76 -4.23
CA GLU A 66 4.40 -7.95 -3.52
C GLU A 66 5.18 -7.57 -2.26
N SER A 67 4.77 -8.08 -1.11
CA SER A 67 5.41 -7.77 0.20
C SER A 67 5.45 -6.26 0.47
N VAL A 68 4.32 -5.58 0.30
CA VAL A 68 4.20 -4.12 0.45
C VAL A 68 3.37 -3.78 1.68
N VAL A 69 3.89 -2.86 2.49
CA VAL A 69 3.12 -2.18 3.53
C VAL A 69 2.85 -0.75 3.07
N MET A 70 1.59 -0.41 2.89
CA MET A 70 1.14 0.94 2.56
C MET A 70 0.39 1.52 3.75
N VAL A 71 0.86 2.65 4.30
CA VAL A 71 0.26 3.25 5.49
C VAL A 71 -1.12 3.85 5.19
N GLY A 72 -1.36 4.22 3.94
CA GLY A 72 -2.64 4.75 3.48
C GLY A 72 -2.65 6.26 3.32
N ALA A 73 -3.83 6.88 3.49
CA ALA A 73 -3.98 8.32 3.31
C ALA A 73 -4.90 8.95 4.36
N ASP A 74 -4.72 10.24 4.59
CA ASP A 74 -5.54 11.03 5.53
C ASP A 74 -6.82 11.58 4.86
N PHE A 75 -6.83 11.66 3.54
CA PHE A 75 -7.92 12.26 2.76
C PHE A 75 -8.10 11.56 1.41
N TYR A 76 -9.24 11.80 0.77
CA TYR A 76 -9.44 11.53 -0.65
C TYR A 76 -9.15 12.79 -1.44
N GLU A 77 -8.58 12.62 -2.62
CA GLU A 77 -8.28 13.74 -3.51
C GLU A 77 -9.53 14.19 -4.27
N ASP A 78 -9.95 15.43 -4.08
CA ASP A 78 -11.13 15.99 -4.76
C ASP A 78 -10.82 16.42 -6.21
N HIS A 79 -9.59 16.89 -6.45
CA HIS A 79 -9.14 17.34 -7.76
C HIS A 79 -7.69 16.94 -7.98
N SER A 80 -7.40 16.23 -9.06
CA SER A 80 -6.04 15.90 -9.46
C SER A 80 -5.39 17.07 -10.22
N ASP A 81 -4.21 17.50 -9.79
CA ASP A 81 -3.35 18.38 -10.58
C ASP A 81 -2.64 17.50 -11.63
N PRO A 82 -2.78 17.80 -12.94
CA PRO A 82 -2.15 16.98 -13.97
C PRO A 82 -0.61 16.99 -13.93
N ASN A 83 0.00 17.90 -13.17
CA ASN A 83 1.45 18.01 -13.04
C ASN A 83 2.04 17.17 -11.90
N ILE A 84 1.22 16.62 -11.02
CA ILE A 84 1.65 15.76 -9.92
C ILE A 84 0.96 14.40 -9.99
N PRO A 85 1.61 13.31 -9.56
CA PRO A 85 0.96 12.02 -9.47
C PRO A 85 -0.26 12.06 -8.53
N GLU A 86 -1.30 11.33 -8.87
CA GLU A 86 -2.45 11.13 -7.98
C GLU A 86 -2.02 10.47 -6.67
N LEU A 87 -2.81 10.68 -5.62
CA LEU A 87 -2.58 10.09 -4.30
C LEU A 87 -2.61 8.57 -4.39
N GLY A 88 -1.61 7.91 -3.80
CA GLY A 88 -1.47 6.45 -3.78
C GLY A 88 -0.57 5.92 -4.88
N VAL A 89 -0.91 4.75 -5.43
CA VAL A 89 -0.12 4.02 -6.42
C VAL A 89 -0.75 4.15 -7.79
N GLY A 90 -0.04 4.80 -8.70
CA GLY A 90 -0.49 5.04 -10.07
C GLY A 90 -0.54 3.76 -10.92
N GLN A 91 -1.35 3.82 -11.96
CA GLN A 91 -1.60 2.70 -12.89
C GLN A 91 -0.30 2.05 -13.41
N GLY A 92 -0.29 0.71 -13.46
CA GLY A 92 0.79 -0.08 -14.03
C GLY A 92 2.05 -0.16 -13.17
N ALA A 93 2.03 0.36 -11.95
CA ALA A 93 3.18 0.31 -11.06
C ALA A 93 3.46 -1.13 -10.59
N GLN A 94 4.75 -1.45 -10.44
CA GLN A 94 5.24 -2.72 -9.92
C GLN A 94 6.12 -2.45 -8.70
N ILE A 95 5.70 -2.92 -7.54
CA ILE A 95 6.34 -2.60 -6.27
C ILE A 95 6.59 -3.88 -5.49
N GLN A 96 7.82 -4.08 -5.04
CA GLN A 96 8.24 -5.25 -4.28
C GLN A 96 9.03 -4.83 -3.04
N ASP A 97 8.78 -5.55 -1.93
CA ASP A 97 9.53 -5.43 -0.69
C ASP A 97 9.70 -3.95 -0.26
N ALA A 98 8.57 -3.25 -0.06
CA ALA A 98 8.58 -1.81 0.19
C ALA A 98 7.60 -1.39 1.29
N ILE A 99 7.94 -0.31 1.97
CA ILE A 99 7.04 0.43 2.87
C ILE A 99 6.73 1.77 2.20
N ILE A 100 5.45 2.01 1.97
CA ILE A 100 4.92 3.23 1.37
C ILE A 100 4.32 4.07 2.48
N ASP A 101 4.89 5.22 2.72
CA ASP A 101 4.46 6.12 3.79
C ASP A 101 3.11 6.76 3.46
N LYS A 102 2.57 7.43 4.45
CA LYS A 102 1.27 8.08 4.41
C LYS A 102 1.24 9.20 3.37
N ASN A 103 0.12 9.29 2.65
CA ASN A 103 -0.10 10.30 1.62
C ASN A 103 0.93 10.27 0.46
N ALA A 104 1.63 9.15 0.29
CA ALA A 104 2.59 9.00 -0.81
C ALA A 104 1.90 9.06 -2.18
N ARG A 105 2.64 9.56 -3.17
CA ARG A 105 2.21 9.70 -4.56
C ARG A 105 3.18 8.98 -5.47
N ILE A 106 2.82 7.83 -5.95
CA ILE A 106 3.64 7.01 -6.84
C ILE A 106 3.06 7.10 -8.25
N GLY A 107 3.87 7.56 -9.17
CA GLY A 107 3.46 7.77 -10.56
C GLY A 107 3.08 6.51 -11.32
N LYS A 108 2.58 6.67 -12.54
CA LYS A 108 2.21 5.55 -13.42
C LYS A 108 3.45 4.81 -13.91
N ASN A 109 3.35 3.47 -14.03
CA ASN A 109 4.39 2.58 -14.54
C ASN A 109 5.72 2.64 -13.77
N VAL A 110 5.68 3.07 -12.51
CA VAL A 110 6.86 3.08 -11.64
C VAL A 110 7.23 1.64 -11.27
N PHE A 111 8.52 1.35 -11.28
CA PHE A 111 9.09 0.11 -10.77
C PHE A 111 9.91 0.41 -9.51
N LEU A 112 9.54 -0.19 -8.37
CA LEU A 112 10.24 -0.09 -7.10
C LEU A 112 10.58 -1.49 -6.60
N SER A 113 11.86 -1.76 -6.38
CA SER A 113 12.34 -2.99 -5.77
C SER A 113 13.74 -2.78 -5.20
N PRO A 114 14.04 -3.29 -4.01
CA PRO A 114 15.39 -3.24 -3.45
C PRO A 114 16.36 -4.23 -4.11
N LYS A 115 15.88 -5.12 -4.97
CA LYS A 115 16.71 -6.16 -5.59
C LYS A 115 17.80 -5.58 -6.48
N GLY A 116 19.04 -5.99 -6.22
CA GLY A 116 20.21 -5.56 -6.98
C GLY A 116 20.80 -4.22 -6.53
N LEU A 117 20.32 -3.68 -5.43
CA LEU A 117 20.90 -2.50 -4.78
C LEU A 117 21.82 -2.94 -3.64
N GLU A 118 22.88 -2.16 -3.39
CA GLU A 118 23.81 -2.46 -2.31
C GLU A 118 23.14 -2.33 -0.94
N GLU A 119 23.52 -3.23 -0.01
CA GLU A 119 23.05 -3.12 1.37
C GLU A 119 23.56 -1.83 2.02
N GLY A 120 22.70 -1.14 2.72
CA GLY A 120 23.02 0.07 3.47
C GLY A 120 21.99 1.17 3.29
N TRP A 121 22.24 2.29 3.93
CA TRP A 121 21.45 3.49 3.68
C TRP A 121 21.84 4.05 2.30
N ALA A 122 20.97 3.89 1.34
CA ALA A 122 21.06 4.58 0.07
C ALA A 122 19.87 5.52 -0.06
N ASP A 123 20.16 6.78 -0.30
CA ASP A 123 19.15 7.72 -0.77
C ASP A 123 19.03 7.50 -2.30
N ALA A 124 17.99 6.80 -2.70
CA ALA A 124 17.75 6.48 -4.11
C ALA A 124 17.07 7.65 -4.85
N GLY A 125 16.96 8.79 -4.21
CA GLY A 125 16.32 9.99 -4.71
C GLY A 125 15.61 10.74 -3.59
N GLU A 126 14.97 11.84 -3.92
CA GLU A 126 14.19 12.60 -2.96
C GLU A 126 13.03 11.74 -2.42
N ASN A 127 13.01 11.53 -1.10
CA ASN A 127 11.99 10.73 -0.39
C ASN A 127 11.99 9.22 -0.66
N VAL A 128 13.08 8.65 -1.17
CA VAL A 128 13.24 7.20 -1.34
C VAL A 128 14.47 6.72 -0.58
N TYR A 129 14.29 5.76 0.33
CA TYR A 129 15.35 5.22 1.18
C TYR A 129 15.39 3.70 1.03
N ILE A 130 16.59 3.12 1.06
CA ILE A 130 16.79 1.67 0.98
C ILE A 130 17.56 1.22 2.21
N ARG A 131 16.98 0.27 2.94
CA ARG A 131 17.60 -0.31 4.12
C ARG A 131 17.13 -1.74 4.34
N ASP A 132 18.06 -2.63 4.72
CA ASP A 132 17.77 -4.02 5.10
C ASP A 132 16.95 -4.79 4.06
N GLY A 133 17.10 -4.48 2.77
CA GLY A 133 16.38 -5.12 1.68
C GLY A 133 14.95 -4.64 1.45
N ILE A 134 14.62 -3.46 1.98
CA ILE A 134 13.31 -2.80 1.82
C ILE A 134 13.53 -1.40 1.25
#